data_e2958cee1634793eeb81f7576ba88a6c
#
_entry.id   e2958cee1634793eeb81f7576ba88a6c
#
_cell.length_a   1.000
_cell.length_b   1.000
_cell.length_c   1.000
_cell.angle_alpha   90.00
_cell.angle_beta   90.00
_cell.angle_gamma   90.00
#
_symmetry.space_group_name_H-M   'P 1'
#
loop_
_entity.id
_entity.type
_entity.pdbx_description
1 polymer ?
#
loop_
_entity_poly.entity_id
_entity_poly.type
_entity_poly.pdbx_seq_one_letter_code
_entity_poly.pdbx_strand_id
1 'polypeptide(L)'
;MPRYIMGQKNINTKLRDYSKMAKKKPEEKREFQAEVTKVLDLVINSLYSNKEIFLRELISNASDACDKLRYLALTDAKLIEPGTNLAITLSIDKKNKNITVSDNGIGMNHDELIENLGTIAKSGTTAFLEGLSGDKKKDADLIGQFGVGFYACFSVADKVEVISQRAGDNQAWLWSSEGAGSYTIVESERANQGSTITVYLNKENKEYLEEARLQNIVKTYSDHISIPIQIEKAEGKEITFDQLNSGSAIWTRAKSE
;
A
#
# COMPACT_ATOMS: atom_id res chain seq x y z
N MET A 1 25.01 -82.98 -41.58
CA MET A 1 25.43 -81.78 -40.87
C MET A 1 24.21 -80.90 -40.69
N PRO A 2 23.65 -80.72 -39.48
CA PRO A 2 22.52 -79.81 -39.26
C PRO A 2 23.05 -78.48 -38.79
N ARG A 3 22.58 -77.37 -39.44
CA ARG A 3 22.81 -75.99 -39.07
C ARG A 3 21.90 -75.57 -37.85
N TYR A 4 22.53 -75.17 -36.78
CA TYR A 4 21.86 -74.57 -35.65
C TYR A 4 21.47 -73.11 -35.99
N ILE A 5 20.15 -72.84 -35.99
CA ILE A 5 19.61 -71.47 -35.98
C ILE A 5 19.20 -71.19 -34.53
N MET A 6 20.09 -70.53 -33.78
CA MET A 6 19.75 -70.10 -32.43
C MET A 6 19.14 -68.63 -32.46
N GLY A 7 18.05 -68.57 -31.85
CA GLY A 7 17.05 -67.63 -31.65
C GLY A 7 17.49 -66.14 -31.35
N GLN A 8 17.01 -65.28 -32.26
CA GLN A 8 16.98 -63.84 -32.06
C GLN A 8 15.71 -63.36 -31.33
N LYS A 9 14.86 -64.21 -30.80
CA LYS A 9 13.58 -63.82 -30.18
C LYS A 9 13.64 -63.44 -28.71
N ASN A 10 14.73 -63.68 -27.97
CA ASN A 10 14.77 -63.49 -26.53
C ASN A 10 15.40 -62.18 -26.05
N ILE A 11 15.98 -61.38 -26.91
CA ILE A 11 16.63 -60.13 -26.50
C ILE A 11 15.63 -58.96 -26.46
N ASN A 12 14.70 -58.92 -27.40
CA ASN A 12 13.68 -57.85 -27.47
C ASN A 12 12.61 -57.93 -26.37
N THR A 13 12.35 -59.08 -25.79
CA THR A 13 11.38 -59.26 -24.70
C THR A 13 11.95 -58.75 -23.36
N LYS A 14 13.25 -58.99 -23.09
CA LYS A 14 13.91 -58.45 -21.88
C LYS A 14 14.08 -56.93 -21.89
N LEU A 15 14.34 -56.32 -23.04
CA LEU A 15 14.44 -54.86 -23.15
C LEU A 15 13.08 -54.16 -22.99
N ARG A 16 11.96 -54.79 -23.36
CA ARG A 16 10.61 -54.25 -23.13
C ARG A 16 10.20 -54.28 -21.65
N ASP A 17 10.67 -55.23 -20.87
CA ASP A 17 10.35 -55.29 -19.43
C ASP A 17 11.15 -54.30 -18.60
N TYR A 18 12.39 -53.93 -19.00
CA TYR A 18 13.15 -52.89 -18.33
C TYR A 18 12.56 -51.48 -18.53
N SER A 19 11.88 -51.20 -19.65
CA SER A 19 11.24 -49.90 -19.87
C SER A 19 9.94 -49.72 -19.06
N LYS A 20 9.33 -50.82 -18.59
CA LYS A 20 8.12 -50.76 -17.74
C LYS A 20 8.39 -50.68 -16.26
N MET A 21 9.66 -50.86 -15.82
CA MET A 21 10.03 -50.77 -14.40
C MET A 21 10.62 -49.44 -13.97
N ALA A 22 10.73 -48.45 -14.85
CA ALA A 22 10.97 -47.08 -14.45
C ALA A 22 9.72 -46.53 -13.73
N LYS A 23 9.54 -46.87 -12.46
CA LYS A 23 8.58 -46.17 -11.60
C LYS A 23 8.90 -44.71 -11.74
N LYS A 24 8.04 -43.89 -12.39
CA LYS A 24 8.10 -42.43 -12.33
C LYS A 24 8.21 -42.10 -10.86
N LYS A 25 9.36 -41.52 -10.47
CA LYS A 25 9.46 -40.93 -9.12
C LYS A 25 8.30 -39.96 -8.95
N PRO A 26 7.58 -40.01 -7.83
CA PRO A 26 6.49 -39.05 -7.59
C PRO A 26 7.04 -37.62 -7.77
N GLU A 27 6.30 -36.83 -8.51
CA GLU A 27 6.61 -35.41 -8.71
C GLU A 27 6.58 -34.73 -7.33
N GLU A 28 7.72 -34.22 -6.89
CA GLU A 28 7.83 -33.53 -5.62
C GLU A 28 7.49 -32.04 -5.84
N LYS A 29 6.28 -31.65 -5.45
CA LYS A 29 5.85 -30.25 -5.49
C LYS A 29 6.31 -29.57 -4.21
N ARG A 30 7.09 -28.48 -4.33
CA ARG A 30 7.52 -27.64 -3.22
C ARG A 30 7.03 -26.22 -3.44
N GLU A 31 6.73 -25.54 -2.36
CA GLU A 31 6.39 -24.11 -2.37
C GLU A 31 7.67 -23.28 -2.25
N PHE A 32 7.67 -22.11 -2.89
CA PHE A 32 8.75 -21.13 -2.73
C PHE A 32 8.71 -20.57 -1.32
N GLN A 33 9.88 -20.39 -0.71
CA GLN A 33 10.05 -19.67 0.55
C GLN A 33 10.69 -18.32 0.27
N ALA A 34 10.31 -17.30 1.03
CA ALA A 34 10.87 -15.95 0.92
C ALA A 34 11.50 -15.50 2.23
N GLU A 35 12.68 -14.86 2.15
CA GLU A 35 13.25 -14.12 3.26
C GLU A 35 12.63 -12.71 3.28
N VAL A 36 11.71 -12.45 4.23
CA VAL A 36 10.90 -11.23 4.32
C VAL A 36 11.76 -9.97 4.27
N THR A 37 12.86 -9.93 5.02
CA THR A 37 13.78 -8.78 5.07
C THR A 37 14.37 -8.46 3.69
N LYS A 38 14.78 -9.48 2.92
CA LYS A 38 15.34 -9.28 1.58
C LYS A 38 14.27 -8.84 0.58
N VAL A 39 13.04 -9.38 0.70
CA VAL A 39 11.92 -8.96 -0.15
C VAL A 39 11.59 -7.49 0.12
N LEU A 40 11.53 -7.10 1.39
CA LEU A 40 11.28 -5.71 1.80
C LEU A 40 12.38 -4.77 1.27
N ASP A 41 13.64 -5.17 1.38
CA ASP A 41 14.79 -4.41 0.86
C ASP A 41 14.73 -4.22 -0.66
N LEU A 42 14.32 -5.25 -1.41
CA LEU A 42 14.09 -5.16 -2.84
C LEU A 42 12.94 -4.20 -3.19
N VAL A 43 11.85 -4.23 -2.43
CA VAL A 43 10.71 -3.31 -2.61
C VAL A 43 11.15 -1.86 -2.36
N ILE A 44 11.86 -1.61 -1.25
CA ILE A 44 12.30 -0.27 -0.84
C ILE A 44 13.34 0.30 -1.83
N ASN A 45 14.34 -0.48 -2.21
CA ASN A 45 15.51 0.03 -2.92
C ASN A 45 15.54 -0.22 -4.42
N SER A 46 14.74 -1.17 -4.94
CA SER A 46 14.80 -1.55 -6.36
C SER A 46 13.55 -1.20 -7.16
N LEU A 47 12.35 -1.25 -6.55
CA LEU A 47 11.10 -0.94 -7.25
C LEU A 47 10.92 0.56 -7.50
N TYR A 48 11.47 1.41 -6.64
CA TYR A 48 11.27 2.85 -6.70
C TYR A 48 12.58 3.59 -6.95
N SER A 49 12.96 3.73 -8.22
CA SER A 49 14.14 4.52 -8.63
C SER A 49 14.02 6.00 -8.27
N ASN A 50 12.79 6.53 -8.24
CA ASN A 50 12.48 7.89 -7.82
C ASN A 50 11.86 7.87 -6.42
N LYS A 51 12.58 8.42 -5.44
CA LYS A 51 12.15 8.45 -4.05
C LYS A 51 10.88 9.27 -3.81
N GLU A 52 10.57 10.27 -4.64
CA GLU A 52 9.34 11.09 -4.54
C GLU A 52 8.06 10.27 -4.54
N ILE A 53 8.13 9.08 -5.12
CA ILE A 53 7.00 8.15 -5.24
C ILE A 53 6.42 7.79 -3.86
N PHE A 54 7.22 7.83 -2.78
CA PHE A 54 6.70 7.54 -1.45
C PHE A 54 5.50 8.45 -1.10
N LEU A 55 5.59 9.75 -1.40
CA LEU A 55 4.50 10.68 -1.09
C LEU A 55 3.27 10.43 -1.97
N ARG A 56 3.48 10.11 -3.25
CA ARG A 56 2.40 9.71 -4.16
C ARG A 56 1.65 8.49 -3.63
N GLU A 57 2.36 7.46 -3.19
CA GLU A 57 1.75 6.23 -2.66
C GLU A 57 0.97 6.49 -1.37
N LEU A 58 1.51 7.30 -0.45
CA LEU A 58 0.79 7.66 0.78
C LEU A 58 -0.49 8.45 0.49
N ILE A 59 -0.42 9.43 -0.42
CA ILE A 59 -1.59 10.21 -0.85
C ILE A 59 -2.62 9.33 -1.55
N SER A 60 -2.20 8.42 -2.42
CA SER A 60 -3.12 7.48 -3.10
C SER A 60 -3.83 6.57 -2.10
N ASN A 61 -3.11 6.04 -1.11
CA ASN A 61 -3.71 5.22 -0.06
C ASN A 61 -4.70 6.01 0.79
N ALA A 62 -4.39 7.28 1.10
CA ALA A 62 -5.28 8.18 1.83
C ALA A 62 -6.55 8.50 1.02
N SER A 63 -6.42 8.72 -0.30
CA SER A 63 -7.55 8.89 -1.20
C SER A 63 -8.45 7.66 -1.23
N ASP A 64 -7.87 6.46 -1.38
CA ASP A 64 -8.60 5.20 -1.35
C ASP A 64 -9.35 5.00 -0.01
N ALA A 65 -8.75 5.42 1.11
CA ALA A 65 -9.38 5.35 2.43
C ALA A 65 -10.60 6.28 2.53
N CYS A 66 -10.51 7.48 1.96
CA CYS A 66 -11.63 8.43 1.88
C CYS A 66 -12.75 7.89 0.97
N ASP A 67 -12.42 7.34 -0.19
CA ASP A 67 -13.41 6.80 -1.12
C ASP A 67 -14.09 5.55 -0.56
N LYS A 68 -13.37 4.67 0.16
CA LYS A 68 -13.96 3.54 0.89
C LYS A 68 -14.95 4.02 1.95
N LEU A 69 -14.59 5.04 2.74
CA LEU A 69 -15.51 5.61 3.73
C LEU A 69 -16.75 6.18 3.06
N ARG A 70 -16.60 6.97 2.01
CA ARG A 70 -17.70 7.54 1.22
C ARG A 70 -18.65 6.45 0.71
N TYR A 71 -18.08 5.36 0.18
CA TYR A 71 -18.85 4.24 -0.33
C TYR A 71 -19.63 3.52 0.78
N LEU A 72 -18.98 3.20 1.91
CA LEU A 72 -19.65 2.52 3.03
C LEU A 72 -20.71 3.39 3.68
N ALA A 73 -20.53 4.70 3.70
CA ALA A 73 -21.52 5.65 4.22
C ALA A 73 -22.81 5.72 3.38
N LEU A 74 -22.82 5.22 2.14
CA LEU A 74 -24.06 5.06 1.36
C LEU A 74 -25.01 4.02 1.98
N THR A 75 -24.47 3.06 2.72
CA THR A 75 -25.26 2.01 3.40
C THR A 75 -25.37 2.24 4.90
N ASP A 76 -24.37 2.89 5.50
CA ASP A 76 -24.37 3.26 6.92
C ASP A 76 -23.94 4.73 7.09
N ALA A 77 -24.91 5.62 7.05
CA ALA A 77 -24.70 7.06 7.17
C ALA A 77 -24.08 7.50 8.53
N LYS A 78 -24.04 6.61 9.54
CA LYS A 78 -23.43 6.94 10.82
C LYS A 78 -21.89 6.95 10.79
N LEU A 79 -21.29 6.37 9.75
CA LEU A 79 -19.84 6.34 9.57
C LEU A 79 -19.24 7.73 9.25
N ILE A 80 -20.04 8.67 8.76
CA ILE A 80 -19.61 10.05 8.48
C ILE A 80 -20.57 11.01 9.17
N GLU A 81 -20.07 11.92 9.99
CA GLU A 81 -20.88 13.00 10.53
C GLU A 81 -21.37 13.93 9.42
N PRO A 82 -22.64 14.39 9.46
CA PRO A 82 -23.18 15.32 8.47
C PRO A 82 -22.33 16.58 8.37
N GLY A 83 -21.93 16.94 7.16
CA GLY A 83 -21.09 18.12 6.90
C GLY A 83 -19.58 17.89 6.99
N THR A 84 -19.14 16.67 7.28
CA THR A 84 -17.71 16.34 7.24
C THR A 84 -17.17 16.41 5.81
N ASN A 85 -16.15 17.23 5.61
CA ASN A 85 -15.38 17.25 4.36
C ASN A 85 -14.23 16.26 4.45
N LEU A 86 -14.18 15.29 3.54
CA LEU A 86 -13.05 14.39 3.42
C LEU A 86 -11.86 15.16 2.83
N ALA A 87 -10.69 14.99 3.46
CA ALA A 87 -9.46 15.68 3.06
C ALA A 87 -8.22 14.86 3.41
N ILE A 88 -7.14 15.15 2.71
CA ILE A 88 -5.80 14.65 2.98
C ILE A 88 -4.96 15.85 3.41
N THR A 89 -4.36 15.79 4.61
CA THR A 89 -3.57 16.88 5.18
C THR A 89 -2.11 16.48 5.27
N LEU A 90 -1.24 17.30 4.71
CA LEU A 90 0.20 17.22 4.87
C LEU A 90 0.66 18.18 5.96
N SER A 91 1.60 17.76 6.80
CA SER A 91 2.28 18.68 7.71
C SER A 91 3.78 18.40 7.79
N ILE A 92 4.57 19.42 8.18
CA ILE A 92 6.02 19.37 8.25
C ILE A 92 6.47 19.77 9.65
N ASP A 93 7.19 18.87 10.32
CA ASP A 93 7.89 19.17 11.58
C ASP A 93 9.40 19.20 11.34
N LYS A 94 9.93 20.39 11.09
CA LYS A 94 11.37 20.59 10.86
C LYS A 94 12.22 20.28 12.10
N LYS A 95 11.66 20.43 13.30
CA LYS A 95 12.36 20.16 14.57
C LYS A 95 12.60 18.67 14.75
N ASN A 96 11.57 17.86 14.55
CA ASN A 96 11.63 16.40 14.68
C ASN A 96 11.99 15.71 13.36
N LYS A 97 12.20 16.49 12.28
CA LYS A 97 12.58 16.01 10.94
C LYS A 97 11.60 14.97 10.40
N ASN A 98 10.33 15.22 10.55
CA ASN A 98 9.30 14.35 10.00
C ASN A 98 8.30 15.14 9.15
N ILE A 99 7.60 14.40 8.32
CA ILE A 99 6.41 14.86 7.64
C ILE A 99 5.26 13.91 8.01
N THR A 100 4.05 14.43 8.00
CA THR A 100 2.86 13.60 8.16
C THR A 100 1.97 13.68 6.93
N VAL A 101 1.30 12.55 6.65
CA VAL A 101 0.17 12.45 5.73
C VAL A 101 -1.01 11.94 6.55
N SER A 102 -2.03 12.77 6.72
CA SER A 102 -3.21 12.45 7.51
C SER A 102 -4.46 12.47 6.63
N ASP A 103 -5.32 11.48 6.78
CA ASP A 103 -6.65 11.44 6.19
C ASP A 103 -7.72 11.29 7.26
N ASN A 104 -8.94 11.66 6.94
CA ASN A 104 -10.13 11.40 7.72
C ASN A 104 -11.04 10.37 7.02
N GLY A 105 -10.44 9.41 6.33
CA GLY A 105 -11.07 8.30 5.67
C GLY A 105 -11.54 7.20 6.62
N ILE A 106 -11.65 5.98 6.09
CA ILE A 106 -12.21 4.83 6.82
C ILE A 106 -11.37 4.42 8.04
N GLY A 107 -10.05 4.66 8.03
CA GLY A 107 -9.11 4.20 9.05
C GLY A 107 -8.97 2.68 9.11
N MET A 108 -8.23 2.22 10.11
CA MET A 108 -7.94 0.80 10.34
C MET A 108 -8.04 0.49 11.83
N ASN A 109 -8.60 -0.68 12.17
CA ASN A 109 -8.53 -1.27 13.50
C ASN A 109 -7.23 -2.09 13.66
N HIS A 110 -7.06 -2.75 14.82
CA HIS A 110 -5.89 -3.55 15.15
C HIS A 110 -5.60 -4.64 14.10
N ASP A 111 -6.61 -5.43 13.77
CA ASP A 111 -6.43 -6.57 12.86
C ASP A 111 -6.17 -6.11 11.43
N GLU A 112 -6.81 -5.03 10.99
CA GLU A 112 -6.58 -4.41 9.69
C GLU A 112 -5.16 -3.81 9.57
N LEU A 113 -4.59 -3.27 10.66
CA LEU A 113 -3.19 -2.83 10.68
C LEU A 113 -2.23 -4.02 10.48
N ILE A 114 -2.48 -5.15 11.16
CA ILE A 114 -1.70 -6.38 10.96
C ILE A 114 -1.82 -6.86 9.51
N GLU A 115 -3.03 -6.90 8.98
CA GLU A 115 -3.28 -7.40 7.63
C GLU A 115 -2.68 -6.52 6.54
N ASN A 116 -2.89 -5.20 6.62
CA ASN A 116 -2.56 -4.27 5.54
C ASN A 116 -1.12 -3.74 5.62
N LEU A 117 -0.54 -3.62 6.83
CA LEU A 117 0.81 -3.10 7.03
C LEU A 117 1.79 -4.18 7.52
N GLY A 118 1.31 -5.29 8.05
CA GLY A 118 2.13 -6.41 8.50
C GLY A 118 2.37 -7.48 7.43
N THR A 119 1.64 -7.45 6.31
CA THR A 119 1.78 -8.42 5.22
C THR A 119 2.19 -7.72 3.93
N ILE A 120 3.42 -8.00 3.46
CA ILE A 120 3.95 -7.42 2.21
C ILE A 120 3.16 -7.95 1.02
N ALA A 121 2.82 -7.06 0.07
CA ALA A 121 2.04 -7.34 -1.13
C ALA A 121 0.59 -7.79 -0.85
N LYS A 122 0.04 -7.46 0.32
CA LYS A 122 -1.40 -7.57 0.59
C LYS A 122 -2.05 -6.20 0.45
N SER A 123 -3.06 -6.10 -0.42
CA SER A 123 -3.79 -4.85 -0.65
C SER A 123 -5.19 -4.92 -0.05
N GLY A 124 -5.46 -4.08 0.95
CA GLY A 124 -6.81 -3.87 1.49
C GLY A 124 -7.77 -3.25 0.46
N THR A 125 -7.25 -2.58 -0.57
CA THR A 125 -8.01 -2.06 -1.70
C THR A 125 -8.48 -3.19 -2.61
N THR A 126 -7.62 -4.15 -2.93
CA THR A 126 -8.00 -5.35 -3.71
C THR A 126 -9.05 -6.18 -2.98
N ALA A 127 -8.86 -6.44 -1.68
CA ALA A 127 -9.83 -7.17 -0.86
C ALA A 127 -11.21 -6.46 -0.83
N PHE A 128 -11.22 -5.14 -0.75
CA PHE A 128 -12.45 -4.36 -0.82
C PHE A 128 -13.13 -4.47 -2.19
N LEU A 129 -12.38 -4.35 -3.30
CA LEU A 129 -12.89 -4.47 -4.66
C LEU A 129 -13.47 -5.87 -4.96
N GLU A 130 -12.86 -6.91 -4.40
CA GLU A 130 -13.36 -8.29 -4.53
C GLU A 130 -14.69 -8.51 -3.79
N GLY A 131 -14.92 -7.77 -2.70
CA GLY A 131 -16.19 -7.77 -1.96
C GLY A 131 -17.33 -7.03 -2.68
N LEU A 132 -17.02 -6.21 -3.70
CA LEU A 132 -18.02 -5.51 -4.49
C LEU A 132 -18.58 -6.39 -5.61
N SER A 133 -19.90 -6.43 -5.77
CA SER A 133 -20.59 -7.21 -6.82
C SER A 133 -21.12 -6.33 -7.96
N GLY A 134 -21.06 -6.84 -9.20
CA GLY A 134 -21.68 -6.23 -10.38
C GLY A 134 -21.05 -4.93 -10.86
N ASP A 135 -21.87 -3.99 -11.30
CA ASP A 135 -21.43 -2.70 -11.86
C ASP A 135 -20.73 -1.81 -10.83
N LYS A 136 -20.98 -2.02 -9.54
CA LYS A 136 -20.33 -1.29 -8.44
C LYS A 136 -18.81 -1.42 -8.42
N LYS A 137 -18.26 -2.54 -8.93
CA LYS A 137 -16.83 -2.75 -9.08
C LYS A 137 -16.19 -1.85 -10.13
N LYS A 138 -16.98 -1.44 -11.15
CA LYS A 138 -16.51 -0.55 -12.23
C LYS A 138 -16.50 0.91 -11.81
N ASP A 139 -17.35 1.27 -10.84
CA ASP A 139 -17.51 2.65 -10.36
C ASP A 139 -16.53 3.01 -9.23
N ALA A 140 -15.81 2.02 -8.68
CA ALA A 140 -14.80 2.23 -7.64
C ALA A 140 -13.42 2.49 -8.28
N ASP A 141 -13.06 3.77 -8.40
CA ASP A 141 -11.80 4.23 -9.00
C ASP A 141 -10.67 4.23 -7.94
N LEU A 142 -10.37 3.03 -7.38
CA LEU A 142 -9.37 2.86 -6.34
C LEU A 142 -7.98 2.59 -6.95
N ILE A 143 -6.94 3.25 -6.40
CA ILE A 143 -5.60 3.34 -6.99
C ILE A 143 -4.65 2.26 -6.45
N GLY A 144 -4.64 2.00 -5.14
CA GLY A 144 -3.66 1.16 -4.46
C GLY A 144 -3.92 -0.35 -4.55
N GLN A 145 -3.60 -0.99 -5.68
CA GLN A 145 -3.94 -2.40 -5.91
C GLN A 145 -2.86 -3.41 -5.50
N PHE A 146 -1.58 -3.02 -5.41
CA PHE A 146 -0.46 -3.96 -5.28
C PHE A 146 -0.02 -4.25 -3.84
N GLY A 147 -0.43 -3.45 -2.85
CA GLY A 147 -0.07 -3.64 -1.43
C GLY A 147 1.43 -3.48 -1.12
N VAL A 148 2.19 -2.78 -1.98
CA VAL A 148 3.62 -2.50 -1.78
C VAL A 148 3.93 -1.01 -1.67
N GLY A 149 3.01 -0.13 -2.09
CA GLY A 149 3.23 1.31 -2.16
C GLY A 149 3.58 1.96 -0.81
N PHE A 150 2.94 1.50 0.29
CA PHE A 150 3.21 1.99 1.64
C PHE A 150 4.70 1.86 2.02
N TYR A 151 5.35 0.75 1.64
CA TYR A 151 6.75 0.51 2.02
C TYR A 151 7.75 1.44 1.30
N ALA A 152 7.32 2.16 0.25
CA ALA A 152 8.15 3.17 -0.40
C ALA A 152 8.62 4.28 0.58
N CYS A 153 7.87 4.54 1.67
CA CYS A 153 8.26 5.52 2.68
C CYS A 153 9.59 5.18 3.37
N PHE A 154 9.97 3.89 3.49
CA PHE A 154 11.25 3.48 4.06
C PHE A 154 12.46 3.81 3.18
N SER A 155 12.27 4.16 1.90
CA SER A 155 13.36 4.66 1.05
C SER A 155 13.86 6.05 1.47
N VAL A 156 13.07 6.79 2.25
CA VAL A 156 13.37 8.16 2.71
C VAL A 156 13.39 8.29 4.23
N ALA A 157 12.98 7.27 4.98
CA ALA A 157 12.77 7.32 6.41
C ALA A 157 13.64 6.34 7.18
N ASP A 158 14.06 6.73 8.39
CA ASP A 158 14.64 5.85 9.39
C ASP A 158 13.55 5.12 10.21
N LYS A 159 12.34 5.72 10.28
CA LYS A 159 11.20 5.19 11.03
C LYS A 159 9.89 5.67 10.43
N VAL A 160 8.86 4.85 10.50
CA VAL A 160 7.48 5.20 10.12
C VAL A 160 6.53 4.82 11.24
N GLU A 161 5.61 5.72 11.57
CA GLU A 161 4.51 5.49 12.49
C GLU A 161 3.17 5.71 11.80
N VAL A 162 2.19 4.89 12.15
CA VAL A 162 0.81 5.00 11.65
C VAL A 162 -0.12 4.97 12.84
N ILE A 163 -0.78 6.10 13.12
CA ILE A 163 -1.90 6.14 14.08
C ILE A 163 -3.17 6.02 13.26
N SER A 164 -4.00 5.01 13.57
CA SER A 164 -5.24 4.80 12.84
C SER A 164 -6.39 4.45 13.77
N GLN A 165 -7.58 4.98 13.44
CA GLN A 165 -8.84 4.66 14.08
C GLN A 165 -9.87 4.34 13.01
N ARG A 166 -10.46 3.16 13.08
CA ARG A 166 -11.51 2.72 12.16
C ARG A 166 -12.79 3.52 12.39
N ALA A 167 -13.46 3.93 11.32
CA ALA A 167 -14.79 4.55 11.40
C ALA A 167 -15.79 3.59 12.10
N GLY A 168 -16.48 4.11 13.09
CA GLY A 168 -17.38 3.34 13.95
C GLY A 168 -16.72 2.72 15.19
N ASP A 169 -15.39 2.71 15.28
CA ASP A 169 -14.65 2.23 16.46
C ASP A 169 -14.26 3.39 17.37
N ASN A 170 -14.12 3.11 18.68
CA ASN A 170 -13.69 4.09 19.68
C ASN A 170 -12.21 3.98 20.03
N GLN A 171 -11.50 2.97 19.50
CA GLN A 171 -10.11 2.69 19.82
C GLN A 171 -9.22 3.00 18.62
N ALA A 172 -8.18 3.81 18.86
CA ALA A 172 -7.09 4.02 17.92
C ALA A 172 -5.88 3.14 18.25
N TRP A 173 -5.07 2.87 17.24
CA TRP A 173 -3.88 2.02 17.33
C TRP A 173 -2.70 2.72 16.69
N LEU A 174 -1.53 2.59 17.32
CA LEU A 174 -0.24 3.04 16.77
C LEU A 174 0.55 1.82 16.29
N TRP A 175 0.79 1.74 14.99
CA TRP A 175 1.74 0.87 14.36
C TRP A 175 3.07 1.60 14.14
N SER A 176 4.21 0.95 14.40
CA SER A 176 5.53 1.56 14.25
C SER A 176 6.56 0.55 13.74
N SER A 177 7.41 0.97 12.78
CA SER A 177 8.50 0.16 12.23
C SER A 177 9.68 1.02 11.77
N GLU A 178 10.87 0.43 11.82
CA GLU A 178 12.12 0.95 11.24
C GLU A 178 12.45 0.32 9.87
N GLY A 179 11.52 -0.45 9.29
CA GLY A 179 11.72 -1.10 8.00
C GLY A 179 12.64 -2.33 8.02
N ALA A 180 13.05 -2.80 9.21
CA ALA A 180 14.00 -3.91 9.39
C ALA A 180 13.31 -5.30 9.52
N GLY A 181 12.09 -5.44 8.98
CA GLY A 181 11.35 -6.71 8.97
C GLY A 181 10.52 -6.99 10.22
N SER A 182 10.41 -6.04 11.15
CA SER A 182 9.55 -6.10 12.32
C SER A 182 8.79 -4.80 12.55
N TYR A 183 7.69 -4.88 13.29
CA TYR A 183 6.87 -3.74 13.68
C TYR A 183 6.28 -3.98 15.08
N THR A 184 5.77 -2.92 15.67
CA THR A 184 4.99 -2.97 16.93
C THR A 184 3.63 -2.36 16.73
N ILE A 185 2.62 -2.84 17.48
CA ILE A 185 1.29 -2.22 17.56
C ILE A 185 0.96 -2.05 19.03
N VAL A 186 0.50 -0.84 19.39
CA VAL A 186 0.05 -0.51 20.75
C VAL A 186 -1.22 0.33 20.67
N GLU A 187 -2.00 0.33 21.74
CA GLU A 187 -3.14 1.23 21.88
C GLU A 187 -2.70 2.68 21.82
N SER A 188 -3.53 3.51 21.21
CA SER A 188 -3.27 4.95 21.04
C SER A 188 -4.58 5.74 21.08
N GLU A 189 -4.47 7.06 21.01
CA GLU A 189 -5.61 7.98 20.95
C GLU A 189 -5.58 8.75 19.64
N ARG A 190 -6.76 8.99 19.08
CA ARG A 190 -6.99 9.84 17.93
C ARG A 190 -8.34 10.54 18.10
N ALA A 191 -8.42 11.80 17.69
CA ALA A 191 -9.64 12.58 17.89
C ALA A 191 -10.82 12.10 17.01
N ASN A 192 -10.52 11.62 15.80
CA ASN A 192 -11.51 11.21 14.81
C ASN A 192 -11.01 9.99 14.03
N GLN A 193 -11.89 9.31 13.28
CA GLN A 193 -11.51 8.23 12.37
C GLN A 193 -10.51 8.67 11.29
N GLY A 194 -9.88 7.70 10.64
CA GLY A 194 -8.89 7.91 9.59
C GLY A 194 -7.49 7.46 10.02
N SER A 195 -6.48 7.84 9.25
CA SER A 195 -5.10 7.47 9.53
C SER A 195 -4.17 8.68 9.47
N THR A 196 -3.11 8.66 10.28
CA THR A 196 -2.01 9.62 10.26
C THR A 196 -0.70 8.85 10.13
N ILE A 197 0.00 9.03 9.03
CA ILE A 197 1.29 8.41 8.74
C ILE A 197 2.39 9.46 9.01
N THR A 198 3.25 9.19 9.98
CA THR A 198 4.42 10.01 10.30
C THR A 198 5.68 9.36 9.75
N VAL A 199 6.38 10.08 8.86
CA VAL A 199 7.59 9.63 8.18
C VAL A 199 8.77 10.40 8.77
N TYR A 200 9.59 9.74 9.60
CA TYR A 200 10.80 10.32 10.19
C TYR A 200 11.94 10.22 9.19
N LEU A 201 12.24 11.35 8.55
CA LEU A 201 13.18 11.42 7.44
C LEU A 201 14.61 11.14 7.86
N ASN A 202 15.31 10.31 7.10
CA ASN A 202 16.73 10.08 7.26
C ASN A 202 17.56 11.32 6.83
N LYS A 203 18.87 11.29 7.13
CA LYS A 203 19.75 12.45 6.94
C LYS A 203 19.87 12.90 5.48
N GLU A 204 19.70 11.97 4.53
CA GLU A 204 19.89 12.23 3.09
C GLU A 204 18.67 12.89 2.44
N ASN A 205 17.48 12.72 3.04
CA ASN A 205 16.20 13.08 2.43
C ASN A 205 15.52 14.30 3.09
N LYS A 206 16.32 15.23 3.65
CA LYS A 206 15.81 16.46 4.31
C LYS A 206 15.13 17.44 3.35
N GLU A 207 15.32 17.28 2.05
CA GLU A 207 14.65 18.11 1.04
C GLU A 207 13.12 18.05 1.16
N TYR A 208 12.56 16.93 1.65
CA TYR A 208 11.12 16.79 1.87
C TYR A 208 10.58 17.57 3.08
N LEU A 209 11.44 18.21 3.88
CA LEU A 209 11.04 19.20 4.89
C LEU A 209 10.75 20.58 4.31
N GLU A 210 10.97 20.76 3.00
CA GLU A 210 10.65 22.02 2.33
C GLU A 210 9.26 21.95 1.69
N GLU A 211 8.40 22.90 2.07
CA GLU A 211 7.01 22.97 1.59
C GLU A 211 6.92 22.96 0.06
N ALA A 212 7.75 23.76 -0.61
CA ALA A 212 7.78 23.83 -2.07
C ALA A 212 8.07 22.47 -2.74
N ARG A 213 8.84 21.59 -2.04
CA ARG A 213 9.13 20.25 -2.52
C ARG A 213 7.90 19.37 -2.49
N LEU A 214 7.14 19.37 -1.38
CA LEU A 214 5.89 18.62 -1.26
C LEU A 214 4.84 19.13 -2.24
N GLN A 215 4.69 20.45 -2.39
CA GLN A 215 3.78 21.05 -3.36
C GLN A 215 4.08 20.59 -4.79
N ASN A 216 5.36 20.59 -5.20
CA ASN A 216 5.76 20.14 -6.53
C ASN A 216 5.40 18.66 -6.75
N ILE A 217 5.65 17.79 -5.77
CA ILE A 217 5.31 16.37 -5.84
C ILE A 217 3.80 16.17 -5.97
N VAL A 218 2.99 16.87 -5.15
CA VAL A 218 1.53 16.82 -5.23
C VAL A 218 1.04 17.26 -6.61
N LYS A 219 1.53 18.38 -7.12
CA LYS A 219 1.19 18.90 -8.46
C LYS A 219 1.54 17.92 -9.57
N THR A 220 2.70 17.27 -9.47
CA THR A 220 3.19 16.37 -10.51
C THR A 220 2.42 15.04 -10.55
N TYR A 221 2.12 14.47 -9.38
CA TYR A 221 1.65 13.08 -9.30
C TYR A 221 0.21 12.92 -8.80
N SER A 222 -0.34 13.90 -8.10
CA SER A 222 -1.60 13.77 -7.36
C SER A 222 -2.60 14.90 -7.62
N ASP A 223 -2.34 15.80 -8.58
CA ASP A 223 -3.17 16.97 -8.86
C ASP A 223 -4.60 16.59 -9.32
N HIS A 224 -4.76 15.41 -9.90
CA HIS A 224 -6.02 14.87 -10.41
C HIS A 224 -6.92 14.24 -9.34
N ILE A 225 -6.39 13.98 -8.14
CA ILE A 225 -7.15 13.34 -7.05
C ILE A 225 -8.32 14.24 -6.64
N SER A 226 -9.53 13.66 -6.57
CA SER A 226 -10.76 14.39 -6.27
C SER A 226 -10.88 14.85 -4.81
N ILE A 227 -10.17 14.16 -3.90
CA ILE A 227 -10.09 14.53 -2.49
C ILE A 227 -9.16 15.75 -2.34
N PRO A 228 -9.55 16.82 -1.63
CA PRO A 228 -8.68 17.94 -1.33
C PRO A 228 -7.40 17.48 -0.62
N ILE A 229 -6.24 17.82 -1.20
CA ILE A 229 -4.93 17.64 -0.59
C ILE A 229 -4.47 19.02 -0.12
N GLN A 230 -4.26 19.17 1.17
CA GLN A 230 -3.92 20.44 1.78
C GLN A 230 -2.65 20.33 2.62
N ILE A 231 -1.95 21.46 2.78
CA ILE A 231 -0.81 21.56 3.68
C ILE A 231 -1.18 22.43 4.87
N GLU A 232 -0.86 21.93 6.07
CA GLU A 232 -1.04 22.64 7.32
C GLU A 232 0.07 23.68 7.48
N LYS A 233 -0.32 24.91 7.83
CA LYS A 233 0.57 26.02 8.17
C LYS A 233 0.27 26.53 9.57
N ALA A 234 1.30 26.57 10.40
CA ALA A 234 1.21 27.15 11.74
C ALA A 234 1.82 28.56 11.75
N GLU A 235 0.99 29.59 11.87
CA GLU A 235 1.40 30.96 12.07
C GLU A 235 1.10 31.38 13.51
N GLY A 236 2.08 31.18 14.39
CA GLY A 236 1.92 31.43 15.83
C GLY A 236 0.96 30.42 16.48
N LYS A 237 -0.26 30.86 16.83
CA LYS A 237 -1.31 30.01 17.41
C LYS A 237 -2.41 29.63 16.40
N GLU A 238 -2.38 30.21 15.23
CA GLU A 238 -3.37 29.97 14.18
C GLU A 238 -2.88 28.86 13.26
N ILE A 239 -3.78 27.91 12.96
CA ILE A 239 -3.54 26.83 12.00
C ILE A 239 -4.38 27.14 10.78
N THR A 240 -3.75 27.23 9.62
CA THR A 240 -4.38 27.43 8.33
C THR A 240 -4.06 26.26 7.39
N PHE A 241 -4.85 26.11 6.33
CA PHE A 241 -4.68 25.04 5.36
C PHE A 241 -4.70 25.61 3.96
N ASP A 242 -3.64 25.34 3.19
CA ASP A 242 -3.56 25.69 1.77
C ASP A 242 -3.80 24.45 0.92
N GLN A 243 -4.76 24.51 0.00
CA GLN A 243 -5.02 23.42 -0.92
C GLN A 243 -3.92 23.33 -1.98
N LEU A 244 -3.38 22.14 -2.20
CA LEU A 244 -2.25 21.87 -3.10
C LEU A 244 -2.68 21.33 -4.46
N ASN A 245 -3.76 20.56 -4.54
CA ASN A 245 -4.23 19.95 -5.78
C ASN A 245 -5.42 20.71 -6.38
N SER A 246 -5.65 20.54 -7.70
CA SER A 246 -6.80 21.14 -8.38
C SER A 246 -8.05 20.26 -8.30
N GLY A 247 -7.95 18.99 -7.99
CA GLY A 247 -9.06 18.04 -7.93
C GLY A 247 -9.72 17.75 -9.29
N SER A 248 -9.08 18.16 -10.39
CA SER A 248 -9.63 18.00 -11.74
C SER A 248 -8.70 17.19 -12.63
N ALA A 249 -9.25 16.23 -13.34
CA ALA A 249 -8.47 15.45 -14.30
C ALA A 249 -8.00 16.35 -15.47
N ILE A 250 -6.76 16.16 -15.92
CA ILE A 250 -6.12 16.98 -16.98
C ILE A 250 -6.99 17.06 -18.25
N TRP A 251 -7.66 15.97 -18.61
CA TRP A 251 -8.52 15.92 -19.80
C TRP A 251 -9.85 16.65 -19.66
N THR A 252 -10.24 17.05 -18.44
CA THR A 252 -11.44 17.85 -18.20
C THR A 252 -11.15 19.35 -18.17
N ARG A 253 -9.87 19.75 -18.21
CA ARG A 253 -9.45 21.16 -18.17
C ARG A 253 -9.63 21.81 -19.54
N ALA A 254 -9.93 23.10 -19.55
CA ALA A 254 -9.95 23.89 -20.77
C ALA A 254 -8.50 23.95 -21.37
N LYS A 255 -8.42 23.94 -22.72
CA LYS A 255 -7.11 24.02 -23.42
C LYS A 255 -6.31 25.29 -23.13
N SER A 256 -6.89 26.25 -22.40
CA SER A 256 -6.30 27.53 -22.01
C SER A 256 -5.69 27.53 -20.60
N GLU A 257 -5.82 26.43 -19.86
CA GLU A 257 -5.19 26.19 -18.56
C GLU A 257 -4.03 25.18 -18.69
#